data_30d54de9caf16cd56506aa5efb8609f4
#
_entry.id   30d54de9caf16cd56506aa5efb8609f4
#
_cell.length_a   1.000
_cell.length_b   1.000
_cell.length_c   1.000
_cell.angle_alpha   90.00
_cell.angle_beta   90.00
_cell.angle_gamma   90.00
#
_symmetry.space_group_name_H-M   'P 1'
#
loop_
_entity.id
_entity.type
_entity.pdbx_description
1 polymer ?
#
loop_
_entity_poly.entity_id
_entity_poly.type
_entity_poly.pdbx_seq_one_letter_code
_entity_poly.pdbx_strand_id
1 'polypeptide(L)'
;MFSDRGVDVQFLTDEQIREVCPVAFSTTVSSEVSKHYTHIPTNRVIDDMRKLGWDVIDAKQVAARKKSTGGFQKHMLVFRNPDLMVNGKDGDDVWPQIIMTNSHDGKNSFTFQAGMYRFVCSNGLVVADQEFGKMKIRHMGYDFETLRETMNTMVEKLPLTVECMNKFKATELSQNQKYDLARKALETRFKVQENQKVDQLYKIDLNEFLTPVRK
;
A
#
# COMPACT_ATOMS: atom_id res chain seq x y z
N MET A 1 0.51 -9.70 -26.67
CA MET A 1 1.49 -10.78 -26.49
C MET A 1 2.48 -10.28 -25.45
N PHE A 2 2.13 -10.38 -24.16
CA PHE A 2 2.97 -9.92 -23.04
C PHE A 2 3.96 -11.04 -22.72
N SER A 3 5.26 -10.80 -22.93
CA SER A 3 6.33 -11.77 -22.71
C SER A 3 6.67 -11.81 -21.21
N ASP A 4 6.39 -12.88 -20.60
CA ASP A 4 7.19 -13.81 -19.80
C ASP A 4 8.41 -13.22 -19.05
N ARG A 5 8.19 -12.30 -18.09
CA ARG A 5 9.13 -11.95 -17.01
C ARG A 5 8.43 -11.33 -15.78
N GLY A 6 7.20 -11.67 -15.51
CA GLY A 6 6.52 -11.28 -14.29
C GLY A 6 6.20 -12.51 -13.46
N VAL A 7 6.40 -12.47 -12.17
CA VAL A 7 5.73 -13.37 -11.26
C VAL A 7 4.26 -13.37 -11.66
N ASP A 8 3.74 -14.52 -12.07
CA ASP A 8 2.35 -14.69 -12.50
C ASP A 8 1.44 -14.37 -11.31
N VAL A 9 1.03 -13.11 -11.22
CA VAL A 9 0.19 -12.65 -10.13
C VAL A 9 -1.23 -13.06 -10.45
N GLN A 10 -1.69 -14.09 -9.77
CA GLN A 10 -3.05 -14.54 -9.88
C GLN A 10 -3.98 -13.56 -9.18
N PHE A 11 -4.91 -12.96 -9.92
CA PHE A 11 -6.01 -12.20 -9.34
C PHE A 11 -7.05 -13.14 -8.74
N LEU A 12 -7.56 -12.78 -7.58
CA LEU A 12 -8.52 -13.60 -6.86
C LEU A 12 -9.95 -13.34 -7.36
N THR A 13 -10.67 -14.42 -7.67
CA THR A 13 -12.12 -14.33 -7.92
C THR A 13 -12.88 -14.08 -6.62
N ASP A 14 -14.15 -13.69 -6.73
CA ASP A 14 -15.00 -13.50 -5.55
C ASP A 14 -15.15 -14.77 -4.71
N GLU A 15 -15.19 -15.93 -5.38
CA GLU A 15 -15.27 -17.23 -4.71
C GLU A 15 -13.99 -17.49 -3.89
N GLN A 16 -12.82 -17.25 -4.48
CA GLN A 16 -11.54 -17.39 -3.80
C GLN A 16 -11.40 -16.40 -2.62
N ILE A 17 -11.84 -15.16 -2.82
CA ILE A 17 -11.86 -14.17 -1.71
C ILE A 17 -12.81 -14.62 -0.62
N ARG A 18 -14.02 -15.15 -0.94
CA ARG A 18 -14.98 -15.68 0.06
C ARG A 18 -14.42 -16.85 0.83
N GLU A 19 -13.62 -17.68 0.22
CA GLU A 19 -12.99 -18.83 0.88
C GLU A 19 -12.00 -18.40 1.96
N VAL A 20 -11.11 -17.43 1.66
CA VAL A 20 -10.05 -16.99 2.58
C VAL A 20 -10.45 -15.81 3.48
N CYS A 21 -11.40 -15.00 3.03
CA CYS A 21 -11.83 -13.78 3.69
C CYS A 21 -13.36 -13.55 3.56
N PRO A 22 -14.21 -14.47 4.05
CA PRO A 22 -15.68 -14.35 3.94
C PRO A 22 -16.24 -13.04 4.53
N VAL A 23 -15.56 -12.45 5.50
CA VAL A 23 -15.95 -11.16 6.12
C VAL A 23 -15.99 -10.01 5.11
N ALA A 24 -15.20 -10.04 4.03
CA ALA A 24 -15.22 -9.02 2.98
C ALA A 24 -16.60 -8.90 2.30
N PHE A 25 -17.42 -9.95 2.36
CA PHE A 25 -18.76 -9.98 1.76
C PHE A 25 -19.88 -9.87 2.80
N SER A 26 -19.57 -9.49 4.05
CA SER A 26 -20.57 -9.25 5.07
C SER A 26 -21.44 -8.06 4.68
N THR A 27 -22.74 -8.28 4.63
CA THR A 27 -23.75 -7.24 4.34
C THR A 27 -24.30 -6.60 5.62
N THR A 28 -23.91 -7.12 6.78
CA THR A 28 -24.36 -6.67 8.08
C THR A 28 -23.18 -6.28 8.96
N VAL A 29 -23.47 -5.67 10.09
CA VAL A 29 -22.51 -5.24 11.09
C VAL A 29 -22.77 -5.95 12.41
N SER A 30 -21.77 -6.00 13.29
CA SER A 30 -21.94 -6.56 14.63
C SER A 30 -23.01 -5.79 15.41
N SER A 31 -23.80 -6.50 16.21
CA SER A 31 -24.75 -5.89 17.14
C SER A 31 -24.09 -5.04 18.23
N GLU A 32 -22.78 -5.17 18.42
CA GLU A 32 -21.99 -4.40 19.39
C GLU A 32 -21.63 -2.99 18.91
N VAL A 33 -21.89 -2.62 17.62
CA VAL A 33 -21.53 -1.29 17.09
C VAL A 33 -22.47 -0.22 17.62
N SER A 34 -21.96 1.02 17.68
CA SER A 34 -22.74 2.18 18.14
C SER A 34 -23.82 2.59 17.14
N LYS A 35 -24.81 3.35 17.58
CA LYS A 35 -25.86 3.93 16.71
C LYS A 35 -25.32 4.87 15.63
N HIS A 36 -24.11 5.39 15.82
CA HIS A 36 -23.45 6.30 14.88
C HIS A 36 -22.50 5.57 13.92
N TYR A 37 -22.45 4.23 13.99
CA TYR A 37 -21.60 3.44 13.11
C TYR A 37 -22.13 3.48 11.69
N THR A 38 -21.26 3.84 10.76
CA THR A 38 -21.54 3.80 9.33
C THR A 38 -20.85 2.60 8.71
N HIS A 39 -21.61 1.71 8.10
CA HIS A 39 -21.08 0.52 7.45
C HIS A 39 -20.37 0.88 6.16
N ILE A 40 -19.13 0.40 5.98
CA ILE A 40 -18.41 0.42 4.72
C ILE A 40 -18.42 -1.00 4.15
N PRO A 41 -19.27 -1.30 3.17
CA PRO A 41 -19.32 -2.63 2.57
C PRO A 41 -18.07 -2.90 1.74
N THR A 42 -17.25 -3.87 2.16
CA THR A 42 -15.98 -4.18 1.50
C THR A 42 -16.17 -4.71 0.08
N ASN A 43 -17.23 -5.49 -0.18
CA ASN A 43 -17.56 -5.96 -1.53
C ASN A 43 -17.81 -4.79 -2.50
N ARG A 44 -18.46 -3.71 -2.08
CA ARG A 44 -18.63 -2.50 -2.93
C ARG A 44 -17.29 -1.82 -3.22
N VAL A 45 -16.37 -1.81 -2.25
CA VAL A 45 -15.02 -1.30 -2.46
C VAL A 45 -14.28 -2.15 -3.50
N ILE A 46 -14.41 -3.48 -3.45
CA ILE A 46 -13.84 -4.39 -4.46
C ILE A 46 -14.39 -4.05 -5.86
N ASP A 47 -15.71 -3.91 -5.98
CA ASP A 47 -16.35 -3.59 -7.26
C ASP A 47 -15.90 -2.24 -7.83
N ASP A 48 -15.77 -1.22 -6.99
CA ASP A 48 -15.32 0.10 -7.40
C ASP A 48 -13.83 0.10 -7.79
N MET A 49 -12.98 -0.65 -7.09
CA MET A 49 -11.58 -0.81 -7.45
C MET A 49 -11.42 -1.53 -8.80
N ARG A 50 -12.21 -2.56 -9.07
CA ARG A 50 -12.20 -3.24 -10.37
C ARG A 50 -12.58 -2.33 -11.53
N LYS A 51 -13.55 -1.42 -11.36
CA LYS A 51 -13.89 -0.40 -12.36
C LYS A 51 -12.73 0.54 -12.69
N LEU A 52 -11.81 0.72 -11.75
CA LEU A 52 -10.59 1.53 -11.92
C LEU A 52 -9.39 0.71 -12.42
N GLY A 53 -9.57 -0.55 -12.79
CA GLY A 53 -8.51 -1.44 -13.27
C GLY A 53 -7.66 -2.07 -12.17
N TRP A 54 -8.10 -2.02 -10.91
CA TRP A 54 -7.43 -2.65 -9.78
C TRP A 54 -8.17 -3.91 -9.32
N ASP A 55 -7.47 -5.02 -9.16
CA ASP A 55 -8.08 -6.25 -8.67
C ASP A 55 -7.30 -6.85 -7.49
N VAL A 56 -7.95 -7.74 -6.77
CA VAL A 56 -7.43 -8.32 -5.52
C VAL A 56 -6.40 -9.39 -5.84
N ILE A 57 -5.22 -9.28 -5.22
CA ILE A 57 -4.14 -10.28 -5.32
C ILE A 57 -3.92 -11.04 -4.02
N ASP A 58 -4.37 -10.51 -2.90
CA ASP A 58 -4.29 -11.17 -1.60
C ASP A 58 -5.43 -10.70 -0.70
N ALA A 59 -5.98 -11.60 0.10
CA ALA A 59 -7.04 -11.31 1.05
C ALA A 59 -6.81 -12.11 2.33
N LYS A 60 -6.94 -11.46 3.47
CA LYS A 60 -6.74 -12.08 4.79
C LYS A 60 -7.72 -11.53 5.80
N GLN A 61 -8.15 -12.37 6.72
CA GLN A 61 -8.90 -11.95 7.91
C GLN A 61 -8.28 -12.50 9.17
N VAL A 62 -8.43 -11.79 10.26
CA VAL A 62 -8.01 -12.30 11.58
C VAL A 62 -9.00 -13.35 12.07
N ALA A 63 -8.53 -14.30 12.86
CA ALA A 63 -9.41 -15.27 13.50
C ALA A 63 -10.36 -14.57 14.49
N ALA A 64 -11.63 -15.00 14.51
CA ALA A 64 -12.58 -14.50 15.46
C ALA A 64 -12.23 -15.01 16.87
N ARG A 65 -12.00 -14.09 17.82
CA ARG A 65 -11.73 -14.45 19.22
C ARG A 65 -12.97 -14.86 19.99
N LYS A 66 -14.14 -14.40 19.57
CA LYS A 66 -15.44 -14.69 20.18
C LYS A 66 -16.46 -15.04 19.10
N LYS A 67 -17.41 -15.93 19.41
CA LYS A 67 -18.52 -16.26 18.48
C LYS A 67 -19.32 -15.02 18.06
N SER A 68 -19.54 -14.06 18.98
CA SER A 68 -20.27 -12.82 18.70
C SER A 68 -19.59 -11.87 17.71
N THR A 69 -18.27 -12.02 17.50
CA THR A 69 -17.52 -11.22 16.51
C THR A 69 -17.21 -11.99 15.23
N GLY A 70 -17.65 -13.24 15.12
CA GLY A 70 -17.53 -14.05 13.92
C GLY A 70 -18.30 -13.42 12.76
N GLY A 71 -17.62 -13.24 11.62
CA GLY A 71 -18.21 -12.60 10.44
C GLY A 71 -18.05 -11.08 10.37
N PHE A 72 -17.44 -10.42 11.38
CA PHE A 72 -17.28 -8.96 11.46
C PHE A 72 -15.86 -8.50 11.74
N GLN A 73 -14.91 -9.42 11.86
CA GLN A 73 -13.54 -9.17 12.30
C GLN A 73 -12.74 -8.35 11.26
N LYS A 74 -11.59 -7.86 11.73
CA LYS A 74 -10.65 -7.15 10.89
C LYS A 74 -10.20 -8.03 9.73
N HIS A 75 -10.17 -7.45 8.56
CA HIS A 75 -9.69 -8.06 7.32
C HIS A 75 -8.87 -7.06 6.51
N MET A 76 -8.08 -7.59 5.59
CA MET A 76 -7.17 -6.85 4.73
C MET A 76 -7.28 -7.42 3.32
N LEU A 77 -7.33 -6.52 2.34
CA LEU A 77 -7.21 -6.85 0.93
C LEU A 77 -6.04 -6.06 0.33
N VAL A 78 -5.35 -6.70 -0.60
CA VAL A 78 -4.29 -6.08 -1.39
C VAL A 78 -4.71 -6.06 -2.84
N PHE A 79 -4.69 -4.87 -3.43
CA PHE A 79 -5.04 -4.64 -4.83
C PHE A 79 -3.80 -4.33 -5.65
N ARG A 80 -3.82 -4.75 -6.91
CA ARG A 80 -2.83 -4.42 -7.93
C ARG A 80 -3.52 -4.05 -9.23
N ASN A 81 -2.92 -3.13 -9.97
CA ASN A 81 -3.28 -2.85 -11.36
C ASN A 81 -2.19 -3.46 -12.25
N PRO A 82 -2.53 -4.36 -13.19
CA PRO A 82 -1.55 -5.03 -14.05
C PRO A 82 -0.85 -4.07 -15.03
N ASP A 83 -1.51 -2.96 -15.35
CA ASP A 83 -0.99 -1.97 -16.31
C ASP A 83 0.00 -0.98 -15.70
N LEU A 84 0.13 -0.97 -14.37
CA LEU A 84 1.03 -0.07 -13.65
C LEU A 84 2.26 -0.82 -13.15
N MET A 85 3.42 -0.47 -13.69
CA MET A 85 4.70 -1.08 -13.32
C MET A 85 5.80 -0.02 -13.27
N VAL A 86 6.67 -0.12 -12.29
CA VAL A 86 7.95 0.59 -12.24
C VAL A 86 9.03 -0.35 -12.72
N ASN A 87 9.62 -0.03 -13.87
CA ASN A 87 10.64 -0.87 -14.50
C ASN A 87 11.88 -1.01 -13.59
N GLY A 88 12.26 -2.22 -13.30
CA GLY A 88 13.47 -2.57 -12.56
C GLY A 88 14.67 -2.75 -13.49
N LYS A 89 15.88 -2.61 -12.95
CA LYS A 89 17.07 -3.14 -13.60
C LYS A 89 17.12 -4.65 -13.33
N ASP A 90 17.55 -5.42 -14.32
CA ASP A 90 17.75 -6.88 -14.19
C ASP A 90 16.49 -7.68 -13.80
N GLY A 91 15.31 -7.16 -14.15
CA GLY A 91 14.03 -7.84 -13.85
C GLY A 91 13.50 -7.61 -12.43
N ASP A 92 14.06 -6.67 -11.68
CA ASP A 92 13.53 -6.24 -10.36
C ASP A 92 12.39 -5.22 -10.55
N ASP A 93 11.39 -5.61 -11.34
CA ASP A 93 10.20 -4.80 -11.56
C ASP A 93 9.36 -4.70 -10.29
N VAL A 94 8.81 -3.54 -10.03
CA VAL A 94 8.01 -3.27 -8.82
C VAL A 94 6.66 -2.69 -9.23
N TRP A 95 5.60 -3.23 -8.65
CA TRP A 95 4.24 -2.76 -8.89
C TRP A 95 3.72 -1.95 -7.70
N PRO A 96 3.04 -0.84 -7.94
CA PRO A 96 2.28 -0.19 -6.90
C PRO A 96 1.17 -1.13 -6.42
N GLN A 97 0.90 -1.07 -5.14
CA GLN A 97 -0.18 -1.83 -4.51
C GLN A 97 -1.02 -0.89 -3.66
N ILE A 98 -2.26 -1.28 -3.47
CA ILE A 98 -3.16 -0.63 -2.54
C ILE A 98 -3.52 -1.64 -1.46
N ILE A 99 -3.27 -1.28 -0.21
CA ILE A 99 -3.64 -2.08 0.94
C ILE A 99 -4.85 -1.44 1.61
N MET A 100 -5.94 -2.18 1.64
CA MET A 100 -7.15 -1.80 2.36
C MET A 100 -7.29 -2.65 3.62
N THR A 101 -7.62 -2.02 4.75
CA THR A 101 -8.09 -2.75 5.94
C THR A 101 -9.44 -2.25 6.38
N ASN A 102 -10.30 -3.16 6.83
CA ASN A 102 -11.63 -2.86 7.30
C ASN A 102 -12.05 -3.81 8.45
N SER A 103 -13.12 -3.47 9.15
CA SER A 103 -13.83 -4.38 10.04
C SER A 103 -15.30 -3.95 10.18
N HIS A 104 -16.18 -4.90 10.48
CA HIS A 104 -17.62 -4.62 10.65
C HIS A 104 -18.06 -4.74 12.11
N ASP A 105 -17.08 -4.74 13.05
CA ASP A 105 -17.29 -4.82 14.50
C ASP A 105 -17.08 -3.49 15.24
N GLY A 106 -16.81 -2.40 14.50
CA GLY A 106 -16.58 -1.06 15.06
C GLY A 106 -15.24 -0.87 15.78
N LYS A 107 -14.38 -1.90 15.83
CA LYS A 107 -13.11 -1.86 16.59
C LYS A 107 -11.92 -1.31 15.81
N ASN A 108 -12.02 -1.29 14.48
CA ASN A 108 -10.95 -0.79 13.61
C ASN A 108 -11.51 0.25 12.65
N SER A 109 -10.69 1.24 12.34
CA SER A 109 -10.99 2.19 11.28
C SER A 109 -10.81 1.54 9.90
N PHE A 110 -11.56 2.01 8.92
CA PHE A 110 -11.22 1.76 7.52
C PHE A 110 -9.90 2.47 7.19
N THR A 111 -8.99 1.75 6.55
CA THR A 111 -7.76 2.34 6.03
C THR A 111 -7.57 1.95 4.58
N PHE A 112 -7.04 2.88 3.80
CA PHE A 112 -6.72 2.71 2.39
C PHE A 112 -5.36 3.35 2.14
N GLN A 113 -4.37 2.55 1.74
CA GLN A 113 -2.99 2.96 1.62
C GLN A 113 -2.47 2.56 0.25
N ALA A 114 -1.96 3.54 -0.48
CA ALA A 114 -1.32 3.34 -1.77
C ALA A 114 0.19 3.51 -1.64
N GLY A 115 0.96 2.60 -2.20
CA GLY A 115 2.42 2.64 -2.11
C GLY A 115 3.10 1.51 -2.88
N MET A 116 4.42 1.48 -2.78
CA MET A 116 5.25 0.36 -3.20
C MET A 116 5.45 -0.55 -2.00
N TYR A 117 4.94 -1.76 -2.07
CA TYR A 117 5.04 -2.72 -0.98
C TYR A 117 5.77 -3.97 -1.44
N ARG A 118 6.71 -4.45 -0.62
CA ARG A 118 7.34 -5.75 -0.78
C ARG A 118 6.83 -6.71 0.30
N PHE A 119 6.44 -7.88 -0.10
CA PHE A 119 6.15 -8.95 0.85
C PHE A 119 7.46 -9.54 1.35
N VAL A 120 7.75 -9.37 2.65
CA VAL A 120 9.01 -9.82 3.26
C VAL A 120 8.91 -11.26 3.78
N CYS A 121 7.70 -11.73 4.08
CA CYS A 121 7.50 -13.10 4.54
C CYS A 121 6.08 -13.62 4.27
N SER A 122 5.94 -14.95 4.27
CA SER A 122 4.66 -15.65 4.11
C SER A 122 3.61 -15.33 5.18
N ASN A 123 4.02 -14.76 6.31
CA ASN A 123 3.12 -14.37 7.40
C ASN A 123 2.42 -13.02 7.17
N GLY A 124 2.57 -12.42 5.97
CA GLY A 124 1.89 -11.18 5.62
C GLY A 124 2.54 -9.92 6.21
N LEU A 125 3.81 -9.99 6.59
CA LEU A 125 4.57 -8.78 6.89
C LEU A 125 4.79 -8.02 5.59
N VAL A 126 4.20 -6.84 5.50
CA VAL A 126 4.34 -5.92 4.38
C VAL A 126 5.23 -4.77 4.83
N VAL A 127 6.33 -4.58 4.13
CA VAL A 127 7.22 -3.43 4.32
C VAL A 127 6.94 -2.44 3.20
N ALA A 128 6.57 -1.21 3.55
CA ALA A 128 6.42 -0.15 2.58
C ALA A 128 7.81 0.33 2.13
N ASP A 129 8.13 0.13 0.86
CA ASP A 129 9.30 0.77 0.23
C ASP A 129 9.02 2.28 0.06
N GLN A 130 7.80 2.62 -0.35
CA GLN A 130 7.29 4.00 -0.38
C GLN A 130 5.78 4.02 -0.16
N GLU A 131 5.29 4.99 0.61
CA GLU A 131 3.86 5.26 0.79
C GLU A 131 3.49 6.51 -0.01
N PHE A 132 2.56 6.38 -0.97
CA PHE A 132 2.12 7.49 -1.83
C PHE A 132 0.91 8.22 -1.28
N GLY A 133 0.19 7.60 -0.39
CA GLY A 133 -0.95 8.18 0.27
C GLY A 133 -1.60 7.21 1.25
N LYS A 134 -2.16 7.77 2.29
CA LYS A 134 -2.88 7.02 3.31
C LYS A 134 -4.14 7.75 3.72
N MET A 135 -5.24 7.04 3.66
CA MET A 135 -6.52 7.48 4.19
C MET A 135 -6.92 6.60 5.38
N LYS A 136 -7.36 7.23 6.45
CA LYS A 136 -7.90 6.53 7.63
C LYS A 136 -9.20 7.17 8.03
N ILE A 137 -10.28 6.43 7.97
CA ILE A 137 -11.63 6.90 8.27
C ILE A 137 -12.22 6.10 9.43
N ARG A 138 -12.78 6.79 10.39
CA ARG A 138 -13.60 6.17 11.42
C ARG A 138 -14.97 5.85 10.84
N HIS A 139 -15.57 4.74 11.25
CA HIS A 139 -16.93 4.34 10.85
C HIS A 139 -18.01 5.19 11.54
N MET A 140 -17.94 6.52 11.39
CA MET A 140 -18.87 7.44 12.04
C MET A 140 -19.07 8.69 11.19
N GLY A 141 -20.32 8.99 10.86
CA GLY A 141 -20.72 10.29 10.33
C GLY A 141 -20.12 10.69 8.96
N TYR A 142 -19.82 9.74 8.08
CA TYR A 142 -19.41 10.04 6.73
C TYR A 142 -20.35 9.38 5.72
N ASP A 143 -20.34 9.94 4.51
CA ASP A 143 -21.05 9.40 3.36
C ASP A 143 -20.13 8.47 2.56
N PHE A 144 -20.68 7.34 2.10
CA PHE A 144 -19.92 6.35 1.33
C PHE A 144 -19.45 6.92 -0.02
N GLU A 145 -20.21 7.81 -0.64
CA GLU A 145 -19.82 8.42 -1.91
C GLU A 145 -18.60 9.34 -1.74
N THR A 146 -18.53 10.12 -0.65
CA THR A 146 -17.34 10.92 -0.31
C THR A 146 -16.10 10.06 -0.09
N LEU A 147 -16.26 8.89 0.54
CA LEU A 147 -15.17 7.92 0.67
C LEU A 147 -14.69 7.44 -0.70
N ARG A 148 -15.62 7.07 -1.56
CA ARG A 148 -15.36 6.57 -2.91
C ARG A 148 -14.64 7.61 -3.77
N GLU A 149 -15.09 8.86 -3.75
CA GLU A 149 -14.43 9.97 -4.45
C GLU A 149 -12.98 10.17 -3.98
N THR A 150 -12.75 10.10 -2.68
CA THR A 150 -11.39 10.22 -2.11
C THR A 150 -10.50 9.05 -2.57
N MET A 151 -11.01 7.83 -2.55
CA MET A 151 -10.30 6.64 -3.05
C MET A 151 -9.96 6.80 -4.54
N ASN A 152 -10.92 7.18 -5.35
CA ASN A 152 -10.73 7.40 -6.79
C ASN A 152 -9.64 8.44 -7.04
N THR A 153 -9.67 9.57 -6.33
CA THR A 153 -8.65 10.61 -6.44
C THR A 153 -7.25 10.11 -6.10
N MET A 154 -7.10 9.23 -5.10
CA MET A 154 -5.81 8.61 -4.79
C MET A 154 -5.33 7.69 -5.90
N VAL A 155 -6.23 6.85 -6.41
CA VAL A 155 -5.92 5.86 -7.46
C VAL A 155 -5.54 6.54 -8.77
N GLU A 156 -6.26 7.57 -9.18
CA GLU A 156 -6.01 8.33 -10.41
C GLU A 156 -4.63 9.03 -10.44
N LYS A 157 -4.05 9.33 -9.28
CA LYS A 157 -2.72 9.94 -9.18
C LYS A 157 -1.56 8.93 -9.28
N LEU A 158 -1.83 7.64 -9.09
CA LEU A 158 -0.79 6.61 -9.08
C LEU A 158 -0.05 6.46 -10.42
N PRO A 159 -0.69 6.51 -11.59
CA PRO A 159 0.01 6.45 -12.87
C PRO A 159 1.08 7.53 -13.04
N LEU A 160 0.77 8.77 -12.66
CA LEU A 160 1.73 9.88 -12.69
C LEU A 160 2.91 9.63 -11.76
N THR A 161 2.65 9.07 -10.58
CA THR A 161 3.72 8.73 -9.62
C THR A 161 4.63 7.63 -10.19
N VAL A 162 4.05 6.59 -10.81
CA VAL A 162 4.80 5.51 -11.47
C VAL A 162 5.65 6.07 -12.62
N GLU A 163 5.09 6.96 -13.43
CA GLU A 163 5.84 7.64 -14.51
C GLU A 163 7.04 8.43 -13.98
N CYS A 164 6.83 9.21 -12.92
CA CYS A 164 7.91 9.94 -12.25
C CYS A 164 9.00 8.99 -11.72
N MET A 165 8.63 7.88 -11.11
CA MET A 165 9.57 6.89 -10.60
C MET A 165 10.37 6.24 -11.73
N ASN A 166 9.73 5.91 -12.85
CA ASN A 166 10.41 5.38 -14.03
C ASN A 166 11.42 6.40 -14.59
N LYS A 167 11.07 7.68 -14.64
CA LYS A 167 11.99 8.76 -15.02
C LYS A 167 13.18 8.87 -14.07
N PHE A 168 12.94 8.79 -12.74
CA PHE A 168 14.03 8.81 -11.76
C PHE A 168 14.96 7.60 -11.90
N LYS A 169 14.41 6.40 -12.09
CA LYS A 169 15.22 5.19 -12.31
C LYS A 169 16.05 5.24 -13.58
N ALA A 170 15.55 5.87 -14.63
CA ALA A 170 16.26 6.05 -15.90
C ALA A 170 17.32 7.17 -15.85
N THR A 171 17.31 8.02 -14.82
CA THR A 171 18.25 9.13 -14.68
C THR A 171 19.59 8.64 -14.15
N GLU A 172 20.65 8.80 -14.92
CA GLU A 172 22.00 8.55 -14.47
C GLU A 172 22.56 9.77 -13.74
N LEU A 173 23.05 9.54 -12.53
CA LEU A 173 23.68 10.58 -11.71
C LEU A 173 25.19 10.48 -11.78
N SER A 174 25.88 11.62 -11.95
CA SER A 174 27.31 11.70 -11.74
C SER A 174 27.68 11.42 -10.28
N GLN A 175 28.94 11.12 -9.99
CA GLN A 175 29.38 10.81 -8.65
C GLN A 175 29.12 11.98 -7.66
N ASN A 176 29.36 13.22 -8.09
CA ASN A 176 29.05 14.40 -7.26
C ASN A 176 27.55 14.52 -6.94
N GLN A 177 26.68 14.30 -7.93
CA GLN A 177 25.24 14.32 -7.73
C GLN A 177 24.77 13.21 -6.77
N LYS A 178 25.41 12.02 -6.82
CA LYS A 178 25.15 10.93 -5.85
C LYS A 178 25.51 11.35 -4.42
N TYR A 179 26.66 12.00 -4.25
CA TYR A 179 27.06 12.51 -2.93
C TYR A 179 26.11 13.61 -2.41
N ASP A 180 25.70 14.52 -3.27
CA ASP A 180 24.75 15.57 -2.88
C ASP A 180 23.39 14.99 -2.53
N LEU A 181 22.90 14.00 -3.28
CA LEU A 181 21.66 13.31 -2.97
C LEU A 181 21.75 12.57 -1.63
N ALA A 182 22.83 11.81 -1.40
CA ALA A 182 23.05 11.09 -0.16
C ALA A 182 23.11 12.05 1.04
N ARG A 183 23.81 13.19 0.89
CA ARG A 183 23.88 14.22 1.95
C ARG A 183 22.49 14.79 2.26
N LYS A 184 21.72 15.17 1.25
CA LYS A 184 20.35 15.68 1.44
C LYS A 184 19.42 14.64 2.08
N ALA A 185 19.54 13.37 1.71
CA ALA A 185 18.79 12.29 2.34
C ALA A 185 19.11 12.14 3.84
N LEU A 186 20.40 12.25 4.20
CA LEU A 186 20.83 12.25 5.60
C LEU A 186 20.35 13.48 6.38
N GLU A 187 20.40 14.66 5.77
CA GLU A 187 19.89 15.92 6.37
C GLU A 187 18.38 15.83 6.65
N THR A 188 17.62 15.14 5.81
CA THR A 188 16.19 14.90 6.03
C THR A 188 15.94 14.02 7.27
N ARG A 189 16.84 13.09 7.55
CA ARG A 189 16.74 12.14 8.67
C ARG A 189 17.27 12.71 9.97
N PHE A 190 18.36 13.47 9.89
CA PHE A 190 19.05 14.04 11.04
C PHE A 190 18.84 15.55 11.09
N LYS A 191 18.46 16.08 12.25
CA LYS A 191 18.37 17.53 12.43
C LYS A 191 19.78 18.12 12.46
N VAL A 192 20.13 18.82 11.39
CA VAL A 192 21.43 19.46 11.23
C VAL A 192 21.23 20.97 11.23
N GLN A 193 22.09 21.72 11.93
CA GLN A 193 22.05 23.17 11.91
C GLN A 193 22.56 23.73 10.55
N GLU A 194 22.05 24.89 10.13
CA GLU A 194 22.61 25.62 9.00
C GLU A 194 24.13 25.72 9.15
N ASN A 195 24.88 25.40 8.11
CA ASN A 195 26.36 25.37 8.05
C ASN A 195 27.08 24.13 8.59
N GLN A 196 26.39 23.09 9.01
CA GLN A 196 27.00 21.80 9.35
C GLN A 196 26.73 20.76 8.27
N LYS A 197 27.76 19.97 7.91
CA LYS A 197 27.58 18.85 7.00
C LYS A 197 27.28 17.58 7.81
N VAL A 198 26.16 16.96 7.52
CA VAL A 198 25.66 15.78 8.25
C VAL A 198 26.63 14.61 8.26
N ASP A 199 27.30 14.34 7.14
CA ASP A 199 28.29 13.28 7.00
C ASP A 199 29.51 13.50 7.90
N GLN A 200 29.93 14.76 8.08
CA GLN A 200 31.01 15.11 9.01
C GLN A 200 30.58 15.07 10.48
N LEU A 201 29.37 15.59 10.77
CA LEU A 201 28.85 15.62 12.13
C LEU A 201 28.64 14.20 12.71
N TYR A 202 28.14 13.28 11.89
CA TYR A 202 27.85 11.90 12.30
C TYR A 202 28.92 10.89 11.85
N LYS A 203 30.03 11.37 11.26
CA LYS A 203 31.14 10.54 10.74
C LYS A 203 30.67 9.44 9.78
N ILE A 204 29.77 9.80 8.88
CA ILE A 204 29.19 8.87 7.89
C ILE A 204 30.07 8.86 6.65
N ASP A 205 30.52 7.69 6.21
CA ASP A 205 31.15 7.53 4.91
C ASP A 205 30.10 7.49 3.81
N LEU A 206 30.03 8.54 2.99
CA LEU A 206 29.08 8.62 1.88
C LEU A 206 29.33 7.55 0.79
N ASN A 207 30.56 7.04 0.66
CA ASN A 207 30.83 5.94 -0.27
C ASN A 207 30.19 4.64 0.23
N GLU A 208 30.29 4.35 1.53
CA GLU A 208 29.65 3.19 2.15
C GLU A 208 28.12 3.30 2.04
N PHE A 209 27.57 4.50 2.28
CA PHE A 209 26.13 4.75 2.17
C PHE A 209 25.59 4.53 0.73
N LEU A 210 26.41 4.81 -0.29
CA LEU A 210 26.07 4.63 -1.70
C LEU A 210 26.34 3.20 -2.21
N THR A 211 26.99 2.36 -1.43
CA THR A 211 27.27 0.98 -1.80
C THR A 211 25.97 0.16 -1.71
N PRO A 212 25.58 -0.57 -2.78
CA PRO A 212 24.41 -1.43 -2.70
C PRO A 212 24.58 -2.48 -1.61
N VAL A 213 23.58 -2.61 -0.74
CA VAL A 213 23.53 -3.71 0.23
C VAL A 213 23.46 -5.01 -0.57
N ARG A 214 24.52 -5.82 -0.53
CA ARG A 214 24.50 -7.16 -1.12
C ARG A 214 23.43 -7.97 -0.37
N LYS A 215 22.43 -8.44 -1.12
CA LYS A 215 21.44 -9.40 -0.63
C LYS A 215 22.06 -10.78 -0.47
#